data_dcd145294af51c9d634c8499c807dd58
#
_entry.id   dcd145294af51c9d634c8499c807dd58
#
_cell.length_a   1.000
_cell.length_b   1.000
_cell.length_c   1.000
_cell.angle_alpha   90.00
_cell.angle_beta   90.00
_cell.angle_gamma   90.00
#
_symmetry.space_group_name_H-M   'P 1'
#
loop_
_entity.id
_entity.type
_entity.pdbx_description
1 polymer ?
#
loop_
_entity_poly.entity_id
_entity_poly.type
_entity_poly.pdbx_seq_one_letter_code
_entity_poly.pdbx_strand_id
1 'polypeptide(L)'
;MRKQPSIAIFSVATNIYFDYWKNMVISADKYLFNQNAKHFHVFTDRQVDVNFEKGLSNKSKIHVHKISNLQWPLATLNRYKLISEIGPKIDNQVFMHLDADMIVVPNQDQDLGRFLKKKHISLIRHPGYWRVQFPNRFKFYINFPKFFVKDIILLLKFGGLGTWSRDGKSRAFVQRKNRSKYFCGAVWFGEKAEILKFVKELSTITDIDLDRGSIPAWNDESYLNYWATKNSFVELEPKFCYAEDYANLIYLNPTIIAINKTKNKELRINE
;
A
#
# COMPACT_ATOMS: atom_id res chain seq x y z
N MET A 1 26.96 -7.11 -16.58
CA MET A 1 25.80 -7.20 -15.67
C MET A 1 24.73 -6.18 -16.09
N ARG A 2 23.47 -6.57 -16.23
CA ARG A 2 22.40 -5.59 -16.48
C ARG A 2 22.24 -4.71 -15.23
N LYS A 3 22.21 -3.39 -15.42
CA LYS A 3 21.97 -2.44 -14.33
C LYS A 3 20.60 -2.73 -13.72
N GLN A 4 20.54 -2.93 -12.40
CA GLN A 4 19.26 -3.13 -11.70
C GLN A 4 18.41 -1.85 -11.79
N PRO A 5 17.08 -1.96 -11.99
CA PRO A 5 16.23 -0.79 -12.08
C PRO A 5 16.22 -0.01 -10.76
N SER A 6 16.22 1.32 -10.83
CA SER A 6 16.04 2.16 -9.65
C SER A 6 14.57 2.28 -9.27
N ILE A 7 14.28 2.40 -7.98
CA ILE A 7 12.94 2.45 -7.41
C ILE A 7 12.69 3.84 -6.82
N ALA A 8 11.62 4.50 -7.22
CA ALA A 8 11.05 5.64 -6.50
C ALA A 8 9.99 5.13 -5.53
N ILE A 9 10.19 5.37 -4.23
CA ILE A 9 9.28 4.96 -3.15
C ILE A 9 8.56 6.20 -2.64
N PHE A 10 7.25 6.24 -2.79
CA PHE A 10 6.40 7.37 -2.42
C PHE A 10 5.66 7.11 -1.11
N SER A 11 5.66 8.08 -0.22
CA SER A 11 4.91 8.06 1.04
C SER A 11 4.33 9.44 1.34
N VAL A 12 3.13 9.47 1.94
CA VAL A 12 2.57 10.67 2.56
C VAL A 12 2.78 10.54 4.06
N ALA A 13 3.51 11.48 4.65
CA ALA A 13 3.93 11.41 6.05
C ALA A 13 3.87 12.79 6.72
N THR A 14 2.67 13.21 7.08
CA THR A 14 2.44 14.45 7.84
C THR A 14 2.32 14.15 9.33
N ASN A 15 2.59 15.14 10.18
CA ASN A 15 2.44 15.06 11.61
C ASN A 15 3.24 13.88 12.21
N ILE A 16 2.67 13.07 13.09
CA ILE A 16 3.32 11.92 13.75
C ILE A 16 3.74 10.82 12.75
N TYR A 17 3.08 10.72 11.60
CA TYR A 17 3.45 9.76 10.56
C TYR A 17 4.85 9.98 9.98
N PHE A 18 5.42 11.17 10.17
CA PHE A 18 6.79 11.46 9.78
C PHE A 18 7.82 10.61 10.55
N ASP A 19 7.58 10.33 11.82
CA ASP A 19 8.47 9.49 12.62
C ASP A 19 8.34 8.01 12.25
N TYR A 20 7.14 7.54 11.96
CA TYR A 20 6.94 6.22 11.38
C TYR A 20 7.68 6.09 10.04
N TRP A 21 7.56 7.11 9.18
CA TRP A 21 8.23 7.14 7.87
C TRP A 21 9.76 7.02 8.00
N LYS A 22 10.39 7.66 8.97
CA LYS A 22 11.84 7.49 9.20
C LYS A 22 12.22 6.03 9.49
N ASN A 23 11.45 5.34 10.31
CA ASN A 23 11.65 3.92 10.60
C ASN A 23 11.42 3.04 9.35
N MET A 24 10.40 3.36 8.56
CA MET A 24 10.12 2.71 7.27
C MET A 24 11.32 2.88 6.33
N VAL A 25 11.86 4.08 6.18
CA VAL A 25 13.01 4.37 5.30
C VAL A 25 14.24 3.57 5.73
N ILE A 26 14.62 3.57 7.03
CA ILE A 26 15.75 2.81 7.55
C ILE A 26 15.60 1.32 7.23
N SER A 27 14.44 0.75 7.49
CA SER A 27 14.19 -0.67 7.26
C SER A 27 14.14 -1.01 5.77
N ALA A 28 13.52 -0.16 4.95
CA ALA A 28 13.43 -0.34 3.51
C ALA A 28 14.80 -0.17 2.83
N ASP A 29 15.62 0.79 3.27
CA ASP A 29 16.98 0.95 2.77
C ASP A 29 17.78 -0.34 2.95
N LYS A 30 17.65 -0.97 4.10
CA LYS A 30 18.42 -2.16 4.49
C LYS A 30 17.89 -3.47 3.89
N TYR A 31 16.58 -3.64 3.85
CA TYR A 31 15.97 -4.96 3.61
C TYR A 31 15.07 -5.06 2.37
N LEU A 32 14.66 -3.93 1.75
CA LEU A 32 13.79 -3.97 0.57
C LEU A 32 14.64 -3.98 -0.70
N PHE A 33 14.62 -5.07 -1.47
CA PHE A 33 15.30 -5.16 -2.76
C PHE A 33 16.69 -4.53 -2.71
N ASN A 34 17.57 -5.05 -1.86
CA ASN A 34 18.83 -4.44 -1.43
C ASN A 34 19.85 -4.16 -2.57
N GLN A 35 19.67 -4.81 -3.72
CA GLN A 35 20.51 -4.56 -4.92
C GLN A 35 20.07 -3.31 -5.71
N ASN A 36 18.85 -2.82 -5.48
CA ASN A 36 18.26 -1.71 -6.23
C ASN A 36 18.57 -0.36 -5.54
N ALA A 37 18.88 0.65 -6.33
CA ALA A 37 18.92 2.03 -5.84
C ALA A 37 17.49 2.49 -5.47
N LYS A 38 17.34 3.13 -4.31
CA LYS A 38 16.06 3.60 -3.78
C LYS A 38 16.05 5.11 -3.62
N HIS A 39 15.05 5.76 -4.20
CA HIS A 39 14.78 7.18 -4.03
C HIS A 39 13.48 7.33 -3.24
N PHE A 40 13.59 7.78 -2.00
CA PHE A 40 12.45 7.97 -1.10
C PHE A 40 11.86 9.35 -1.33
N HIS A 41 10.65 9.41 -1.88
CA HIS A 41 9.89 10.63 -2.10
C HIS A 41 8.85 10.78 -1.01
N VAL A 42 9.03 11.72 -0.10
CA VAL A 42 8.10 11.97 1.00
C VAL A 42 7.34 13.26 0.79
N PHE A 43 6.01 13.17 0.85
CA PHE A 43 5.12 14.32 0.94
C PHE A 43 4.85 14.62 2.41
N THR A 44 5.37 15.75 2.92
CA THR A 44 5.37 16.05 4.35
C THR A 44 5.32 17.55 4.64
N ASP A 45 4.82 17.88 5.82
CA ASP A 45 4.87 19.22 6.43
C ASP A 45 6.16 19.44 7.24
N ARG A 46 6.99 18.40 7.39
CA ARG A 46 8.23 18.40 8.20
C ARG A 46 9.47 18.61 7.34
N GLN A 47 10.60 18.87 8.02
CA GLN A 47 11.92 18.90 7.42
C GLN A 47 12.66 17.60 7.73
N VAL A 48 13.42 17.11 6.76
CA VAL A 48 14.31 15.95 6.95
C VAL A 48 15.68 16.47 7.37
N ASP A 49 16.22 15.89 8.46
CA ASP A 49 17.57 16.18 8.90
C ASP A 49 18.59 15.63 7.90
N VAL A 50 19.59 16.44 7.54
CA VAL A 50 20.69 16.06 6.65
C VAL A 50 21.48 14.86 7.20
N ASN A 51 21.62 14.74 8.52
CA ASN A 51 22.29 13.60 9.15
C ASN A 51 21.50 12.30 8.99
N PHE A 52 20.16 12.37 8.92
CA PHE A 52 19.33 11.21 8.65
C PHE A 52 19.62 10.62 7.26
N GLU A 53 19.72 11.46 6.24
CA GLU A 53 20.04 10.99 4.89
C GLU A 53 21.45 10.39 4.80
N LYS A 54 22.44 11.00 5.47
CA LYS A 54 23.82 10.46 5.52
C LYS A 54 23.92 9.08 6.17
N GLY A 55 22.97 8.70 6.99
CA GLY A 55 22.89 7.38 7.64
C GLY A 55 22.41 6.25 6.72
N LEU A 56 21.90 6.58 5.53
CA LEU A 56 21.43 5.60 4.56
C LEU A 56 22.56 5.05 3.68
N SER A 57 22.27 3.99 2.95
CA SER A 57 23.21 3.45 1.96
C SER A 57 23.51 4.48 0.86
N ASN A 58 24.69 4.39 0.25
CA ASN A 58 25.10 5.30 -0.83
C ASN A 58 24.28 5.18 -2.12
N LYS A 59 23.42 4.17 -2.20
CA LYS A 59 22.46 3.95 -3.31
C LYS A 59 21.11 4.61 -3.05
N SER A 60 20.87 5.10 -1.84
CA SER A 60 19.59 5.69 -1.43
C SER A 60 19.64 7.20 -1.39
N LYS A 61 18.54 7.85 -1.74
CA LYS A 61 18.35 9.30 -1.71
C LYS A 61 17.00 9.66 -1.16
N ILE A 62 16.90 10.81 -0.50
CA ILE A 62 15.65 11.37 -0.01
C ILE A 62 15.26 12.60 -0.83
N HIS A 63 14.00 12.67 -1.23
CA HIS A 63 13.40 13.80 -1.93
C HIS A 63 12.17 14.28 -1.14
N VAL A 64 12.27 15.47 -0.58
CA VAL A 64 11.20 16.06 0.23
C VAL A 64 10.30 16.90 -0.66
N HIS A 65 9.00 16.60 -0.65
CA HIS A 65 7.96 17.37 -1.30
C HIS A 65 7.10 18.03 -0.22
N LYS A 66 7.29 19.33 -0.04
CA LYS A 66 6.60 20.07 1.02
C LYS A 66 5.11 20.21 0.69
N ILE A 67 4.28 19.78 1.62
CA ILE A 67 2.82 19.93 1.59
C ILE A 67 2.34 20.52 2.91
N SER A 68 1.10 21.03 2.93
CA SER A 68 0.44 21.40 4.18
C SER A 68 0.12 20.13 4.99
N ASN A 69 -0.07 20.30 6.30
CA ASN A 69 -0.52 19.20 7.15
C ASN A 69 -1.92 18.73 6.69
N LEU A 70 -1.97 17.58 6.06
CA LEU A 70 -3.21 16.95 5.63
C LEU A 70 -3.73 16.02 6.74
N GLN A 71 -4.89 16.37 7.28
CA GLN A 71 -5.58 15.50 8.23
C GLN A 71 -6.19 14.28 7.51
N TRP A 72 -6.36 13.20 8.26
CA TRP A 72 -7.12 12.05 7.79
C TRP A 72 -8.59 12.45 7.52
N PRO A 73 -9.23 12.01 6.40
CA PRO A 73 -8.72 11.08 5.40
C PRO A 73 -8.02 11.75 4.19
N LEU A 74 -7.83 13.06 4.17
CA LEU A 74 -7.27 13.78 3.02
C LEU A 74 -5.83 13.36 2.69
N ALA A 75 -5.04 13.01 3.69
CA ALA A 75 -3.69 12.51 3.49
C ALA A 75 -3.66 11.25 2.61
N THR A 76 -4.59 10.31 2.83
CA THR A 76 -4.69 9.09 2.04
C THR A 76 -5.33 9.33 0.66
N LEU A 77 -6.37 10.16 0.60
CA LEU A 77 -7.07 10.47 -0.65
C LEU A 77 -6.22 11.23 -1.66
N ASN A 78 -5.33 12.12 -1.20
CA ASN A 78 -4.47 12.91 -2.08
C ASN A 78 -3.24 12.16 -2.60
N ARG A 79 -2.90 10.96 -2.11
CA ARG A 79 -1.69 10.23 -2.53
C ARG A 79 -1.58 10.05 -4.04
N TYR A 80 -2.68 9.70 -4.71
CA TYR A 80 -2.70 9.51 -6.17
C TYR A 80 -2.41 10.81 -6.91
N LYS A 81 -3.02 11.91 -6.50
CA LYS A 81 -2.82 13.23 -7.08
C LYS A 81 -1.38 13.70 -6.91
N LEU A 82 -0.86 13.65 -5.68
CA LEU A 82 0.52 14.05 -5.37
C LEU A 82 1.54 13.28 -6.22
N ILE A 83 1.39 11.96 -6.35
CA ILE A 83 2.28 11.16 -7.19
C ILE A 83 2.09 11.48 -8.68
N SER A 84 0.86 11.70 -9.15
CA SER A 84 0.59 12.02 -10.54
C SER A 84 1.18 13.35 -10.99
N GLU A 85 1.30 14.33 -10.08
CA GLU A 85 1.84 15.66 -10.34
C GLU A 85 3.37 15.67 -10.47
N ILE A 86 4.08 14.96 -9.58
CA ILE A 86 5.55 14.96 -9.57
C ILE A 86 6.16 13.82 -10.39
N GLY A 87 5.47 12.70 -10.50
CA GLY A 87 5.97 11.46 -11.09
C GLY A 87 6.50 11.59 -12.52
N PRO A 88 5.90 12.40 -13.42
CA PRO A 88 6.45 12.61 -14.77
C PRO A 88 7.91 13.09 -14.78
N LYS A 89 8.33 13.87 -13.76
CA LYS A 89 9.67 14.47 -13.63
C LYS A 89 10.71 13.55 -12.96
N ILE A 90 10.32 12.36 -12.51
CA ILE A 90 11.18 11.42 -11.78
C ILE A 90 11.73 10.37 -12.74
N ASP A 91 13.03 10.13 -12.74
CA ASP A 91 13.71 9.26 -13.73
C ASP A 91 13.81 7.77 -13.34
N ASN A 92 13.31 7.39 -12.16
CA ASN A 92 13.31 6.00 -11.72
C ASN A 92 12.43 5.12 -12.60
N GLN A 93 12.86 3.87 -12.85
CA GLN A 93 12.16 2.93 -13.73
C GLN A 93 10.95 2.27 -13.06
N VAL A 94 11.02 2.06 -11.76
CA VAL A 94 9.97 1.44 -10.96
C VAL A 94 9.45 2.44 -9.93
N PHE A 95 8.14 2.54 -9.83
CA PHE A 95 7.45 3.34 -8.84
C PHE A 95 6.75 2.42 -7.84
N MET A 96 6.90 2.73 -6.57
CA MET A 96 6.29 1.99 -5.45
C MET A 96 5.67 2.97 -4.48
N HIS A 97 4.44 2.72 -4.07
CA HIS A 97 3.86 3.35 -2.89
C HIS A 97 4.08 2.46 -1.68
N LEU A 98 4.43 3.07 -0.58
CA LEU A 98 4.59 2.43 0.72
C LEU A 98 4.09 3.38 1.81
N ASP A 99 3.10 2.95 2.58
CA ASP A 99 2.59 3.76 3.69
C ASP A 99 3.69 4.01 4.73
N ALA A 100 3.62 5.16 5.38
CA ALA A 100 4.62 5.61 6.33
C ALA A 100 4.80 4.66 7.54
N ASP A 101 3.73 3.98 7.93
CA ASP A 101 3.66 3.09 9.10
C ASP A 101 3.96 1.62 8.77
N MET A 102 4.83 1.40 7.80
CA MET A 102 5.33 0.09 7.41
C MET A 102 6.76 -0.14 7.90
N ILE A 103 7.10 -1.41 8.12
CA ILE A 103 8.47 -1.85 8.43
C ILE A 103 8.84 -3.00 7.50
N VAL A 104 9.98 -2.87 6.83
CA VAL A 104 10.54 -3.96 6.04
C VAL A 104 11.41 -4.85 6.93
N VAL A 105 11.14 -6.14 6.95
CA VAL A 105 11.92 -7.10 7.76
C VAL A 105 12.91 -7.88 6.91
N PRO A 106 13.97 -8.48 7.50
CA PRO A 106 14.86 -9.37 6.78
C PRO A 106 14.05 -10.46 6.07
N ASN A 107 14.27 -10.62 4.76
CA ASN A 107 13.49 -11.53 3.93
C ASN A 107 14.31 -12.05 2.75
N GLN A 108 13.80 -13.08 2.06
CA GLN A 108 14.42 -13.69 0.88
C GLN A 108 13.92 -13.09 -0.45
N ASP A 109 12.95 -12.18 -0.42
CA ASP A 109 12.32 -11.58 -1.61
C ASP A 109 13.15 -10.40 -2.15
N GLN A 110 14.39 -10.65 -2.54
CA GLN A 110 15.33 -9.60 -2.96
C GLN A 110 15.33 -9.32 -4.47
N ASP A 111 14.75 -10.22 -5.25
CA ASP A 111 14.65 -10.03 -6.71
C ASP A 111 13.34 -9.34 -7.08
N LEU A 112 13.40 -8.03 -7.27
CA LEU A 112 12.27 -7.21 -7.69
C LEU A 112 11.64 -7.71 -9.00
N GLY A 113 12.45 -8.24 -9.92
CA GLY A 113 11.99 -8.73 -11.23
C GLY A 113 10.95 -9.85 -11.13
N ARG A 114 10.97 -10.63 -10.04
CA ARG A 114 9.98 -11.71 -9.79
C ARG A 114 8.56 -11.18 -9.54
N PHE A 115 8.45 -9.93 -9.12
CA PHE A 115 7.18 -9.30 -8.72
C PHE A 115 6.69 -8.27 -9.74
N LEU A 116 7.50 -7.99 -10.78
CA LEU A 116 7.14 -7.10 -11.87
C LEU A 116 6.71 -7.91 -13.09
N LYS A 117 5.63 -7.48 -13.71
CA LYS A 117 5.23 -7.95 -15.02
C LYS A 117 5.04 -6.76 -15.92
N LYS A 118 5.68 -6.80 -17.09
CA LYS A 118 5.61 -5.72 -18.08
C LYS A 118 4.17 -5.33 -18.38
N LYS A 119 3.89 -4.03 -18.42
CA LYS A 119 2.56 -3.45 -18.65
C LYS A 119 1.51 -3.78 -17.56
N HIS A 120 1.95 -4.18 -16.38
CA HIS A 120 1.06 -4.44 -15.25
C HIS A 120 1.61 -3.76 -13.99
N ILE A 121 0.70 -3.41 -13.08
CA ILE A 121 1.04 -3.03 -11.71
C ILE A 121 0.88 -4.25 -10.79
N SER A 122 1.54 -4.23 -9.65
CA SER A 122 1.44 -5.26 -8.62
C SER A 122 0.60 -4.74 -7.46
N LEU A 123 -0.48 -5.46 -7.14
CA LEU A 123 -1.39 -5.18 -6.04
C LEU A 123 -1.29 -6.27 -4.98
N ILE A 124 -1.32 -5.87 -3.72
CA ILE A 124 -1.19 -6.76 -2.58
C ILE A 124 -2.58 -7.14 -2.05
N ARG A 125 -2.84 -8.44 -1.89
CA ARG A 125 -4.08 -8.92 -1.25
C ARG A 125 -4.20 -8.34 0.15
N HIS A 126 -5.38 -7.81 0.49
CA HIS A 126 -5.61 -7.24 1.80
C HIS A 126 -5.51 -8.31 2.91
N PRO A 127 -4.66 -8.11 3.94
CA PRO A 127 -4.37 -9.12 4.96
C PRO A 127 -5.61 -9.64 5.68
N GLY A 128 -6.56 -8.79 6.00
CA GLY A 128 -7.78 -9.16 6.72
C GLY A 128 -8.76 -10.02 5.90
N TYR A 129 -8.65 -10.03 4.57
CA TYR A 129 -9.57 -10.73 3.65
C TYR A 129 -8.89 -11.84 2.83
N TRP A 130 -7.58 -11.98 2.93
CA TRP A 130 -6.87 -13.09 2.32
C TRP A 130 -7.11 -14.38 3.09
N ARG A 131 -7.17 -15.49 2.38
CA ARG A 131 -7.25 -16.84 2.94
C ARG A 131 -6.26 -17.74 2.22
N VAL A 132 -5.58 -18.56 3.00
CA VAL A 132 -4.67 -19.58 2.46
C VAL A 132 -5.41 -20.52 1.51
N GLN A 133 -4.71 -21.07 0.53
CA GLN A 133 -5.28 -22.00 -0.46
C GLN A 133 -5.58 -23.38 0.15
N PHE A 134 -6.47 -24.13 -0.47
CA PHE A 134 -6.72 -25.53 -0.09
C PHE A 134 -5.45 -26.38 -0.28
N PRO A 135 -5.23 -27.42 0.54
CA PRO A 135 -6.13 -27.91 1.62
C PRO A 135 -5.99 -27.13 2.95
N ASN A 136 -5.01 -26.26 3.10
CA ASN A 136 -4.74 -25.55 4.36
C ASN A 136 -5.89 -24.63 4.79
N ARG A 137 -6.72 -24.15 3.87
CA ARG A 137 -7.92 -23.36 4.18
C ARG A 137 -8.90 -24.15 5.05
N PHE A 138 -9.08 -25.43 4.80
CA PHE A 138 -9.96 -26.28 5.62
C PHE A 138 -9.43 -26.40 7.05
N LYS A 139 -8.12 -26.71 7.20
CA LYS A 139 -7.45 -26.76 8.51
C LYS A 139 -7.54 -25.40 9.24
N PHE A 140 -7.39 -24.31 8.50
CA PHE A 140 -7.52 -22.96 9.06
C PHE A 140 -8.91 -22.73 9.65
N TYR A 141 -9.99 -23.06 8.95
CA TYR A 141 -11.36 -22.89 9.46
C TYR A 141 -11.67 -23.80 10.65
N ILE A 142 -11.12 -25.01 10.71
CA ILE A 142 -11.23 -25.87 11.90
C ILE A 142 -10.59 -25.20 13.11
N ASN A 143 -9.36 -24.66 12.95
CA ASN A 143 -8.63 -24.03 14.05
C ASN A 143 -9.18 -22.65 14.43
N PHE A 144 -9.81 -21.97 13.49
CA PHE A 144 -10.33 -20.61 13.66
C PHE A 144 -11.77 -20.48 13.12
N PRO A 145 -12.76 -21.15 13.74
CA PRO A 145 -14.14 -21.20 13.19
C PRO A 145 -14.81 -19.84 13.10
N LYS A 146 -14.41 -18.87 13.93
CA LYS A 146 -14.88 -17.47 13.83
C LYS A 146 -14.63 -16.83 12.46
N PHE A 147 -13.54 -17.21 11.79
CA PHE A 147 -13.27 -16.69 10.43
C PHE A 147 -14.21 -17.29 9.39
N PHE A 148 -14.59 -18.55 9.54
CA PHE A 148 -15.60 -19.15 8.65
C PHE A 148 -16.94 -18.43 8.74
N VAL A 149 -17.42 -18.19 9.97
CA VAL A 149 -18.66 -17.43 10.20
C VAL A 149 -18.56 -16.01 9.65
N LYS A 150 -17.44 -15.32 9.93
CA LYS A 150 -17.16 -13.98 9.40
C LYS A 150 -17.19 -13.97 7.88
N ASP A 151 -16.59 -14.94 7.23
CA ASP A 151 -16.51 -15.00 5.76
C ASP A 151 -17.90 -15.24 5.15
N ILE A 152 -18.72 -16.10 5.75
CA ILE A 152 -20.12 -16.27 5.33
C ILE A 152 -20.90 -14.96 5.46
N ILE A 153 -20.77 -14.26 6.59
CA ILE A 153 -21.42 -12.95 6.79
C ILE A 153 -20.98 -11.94 5.73
N LEU A 154 -19.67 -11.87 5.43
CA LEU A 154 -19.13 -10.98 4.40
C LEU A 154 -19.67 -11.32 3.01
N LEU A 155 -19.72 -12.59 2.65
CA LEU A 155 -20.26 -13.04 1.38
C LEU A 155 -21.76 -12.71 1.25
N LEU A 156 -22.55 -12.99 2.29
CA LEU A 156 -23.98 -12.71 2.29
C LEU A 156 -24.27 -11.20 2.34
N LYS A 157 -23.59 -10.44 3.18
CA LYS A 157 -23.86 -9.01 3.38
C LYS A 157 -23.22 -8.12 2.31
N PHE A 158 -21.98 -8.44 1.89
CA PHE A 158 -21.20 -7.60 1.01
C PHE A 158 -20.96 -8.20 -0.39
N GLY A 159 -21.23 -9.47 -0.59
CA GLY A 159 -21.07 -10.16 -1.87
C GLY A 159 -19.63 -10.58 -2.18
N GLY A 160 -18.71 -10.47 -1.20
CA GLY A 160 -17.30 -10.83 -1.35
C GLY A 160 -16.52 -10.54 -0.09
N LEU A 161 -15.31 -11.12 0.04
CA LEU A 161 -14.41 -10.84 1.15
C LEU A 161 -13.76 -9.47 0.90
N GLY A 162 -14.23 -8.45 1.63
CA GLY A 162 -13.72 -7.08 1.51
C GLY A 162 -14.70 -6.05 2.06
N THR A 163 -14.22 -4.82 2.17
CA THR A 163 -14.98 -3.64 2.60
C THR A 163 -15.33 -2.77 1.39
N TRP A 164 -16.12 -3.31 0.53
CA TRP A 164 -16.51 -2.68 -0.74
C TRP A 164 -17.35 -1.42 -0.54
N SER A 165 -17.07 -0.37 -1.30
CA SER A 165 -17.96 0.80 -1.37
C SER A 165 -19.32 0.39 -1.90
N ARG A 166 -20.39 0.76 -1.17
CA ARG A 166 -21.79 0.45 -1.46
C ARG A 166 -22.60 1.67 -1.86
N ASP A 167 -22.04 2.85 -1.71
CA ASP A 167 -22.68 4.08 -2.16
C ASP A 167 -22.63 4.16 -3.68
N GLY A 168 -23.78 3.98 -4.33
CA GLY A 168 -23.93 4.06 -5.78
C GLY A 168 -23.64 5.43 -6.39
N LYS A 169 -23.50 6.49 -5.56
CA LYS A 169 -23.13 7.83 -6.00
C LYS A 169 -21.62 7.98 -6.11
N SER A 170 -20.85 7.21 -5.34
CA SER A 170 -19.39 7.24 -5.37
C SER A 170 -18.83 6.59 -6.63
N ARG A 171 -17.77 7.17 -7.17
CA ARG A 171 -16.98 6.60 -8.28
C ARG A 171 -16.24 5.32 -7.90
N ALA A 172 -16.10 5.07 -6.59
CA ALA A 172 -15.53 3.81 -6.06
C ALA A 172 -16.56 2.69 -5.91
N PHE A 173 -17.82 2.88 -6.33
CA PHE A 173 -18.87 1.87 -6.22
C PHE A 173 -18.56 0.64 -7.07
N VAL A 174 -18.59 -0.54 -6.43
CA VAL A 174 -18.43 -1.83 -7.11
C VAL A 174 -19.73 -2.63 -7.02
N GLN A 175 -20.30 -3.01 -8.17
CA GLN A 175 -21.46 -3.88 -8.21
C GLN A 175 -21.17 -5.23 -7.54
N ARG A 176 -22.15 -5.76 -6.78
CA ARG A 176 -21.99 -6.99 -6.00
C ARG A 176 -21.42 -8.17 -6.80
N LYS A 177 -21.87 -8.37 -8.03
CA LYS A 177 -21.42 -9.44 -8.93
C LYS A 177 -19.94 -9.36 -9.31
N ASN A 178 -19.33 -8.17 -9.20
CA ASN A 178 -17.92 -7.91 -9.56
C ASN A 178 -16.97 -7.96 -8.34
N ARG A 179 -17.52 -8.17 -7.13
CA ARG A 179 -16.74 -8.22 -5.89
C ARG A 179 -16.13 -9.61 -5.73
N SER A 180 -14.84 -9.71 -5.89
CA SER A 180 -14.12 -11.01 -5.79
C SER A 180 -13.02 -10.98 -4.75
N LYS A 181 -11.92 -10.35 -5.08
CA LYS A 181 -10.72 -10.25 -4.26
C LYS A 181 -10.50 -8.80 -3.86
N TYR A 182 -10.05 -8.57 -2.63
CA TYR A 182 -9.86 -7.24 -2.08
C TYR A 182 -8.38 -6.98 -1.83
N PHE A 183 -7.89 -5.80 -2.20
CA PHE A 183 -6.48 -5.41 -2.18
C PHE A 183 -6.26 -4.26 -1.20
N CYS A 184 -5.09 -4.21 -0.56
CA CYS A 184 -4.75 -3.14 0.37
C CYS A 184 -4.20 -1.90 -0.35
N GLY A 185 -4.52 -0.73 0.18
CA GLY A 185 -4.04 0.56 -0.34
C GLY A 185 -2.59 0.88 0.05
N ALA A 186 -2.06 0.21 1.08
CA ALA A 186 -0.81 0.58 1.72
C ALA A 186 0.46 0.27 0.88
N VAL A 187 0.40 -0.73 -0.01
CA VAL A 187 1.54 -1.14 -0.84
C VAL A 187 1.08 -1.50 -2.24
N TRP A 188 1.66 -0.88 -3.24
CA TRP A 188 1.53 -1.22 -4.64
C TRP A 188 2.73 -0.69 -5.43
N PHE A 189 3.08 -1.34 -6.54
CA PHE A 189 4.23 -0.95 -7.34
C PHE A 189 4.14 -1.47 -8.78
N GLY A 190 5.00 -0.94 -9.66
CA GLY A 190 5.06 -1.33 -11.05
C GLY A 190 6.04 -0.48 -11.85
N GLU A 191 6.10 -0.70 -13.16
CA GLU A 191 6.85 0.17 -14.07
C GLU A 191 6.28 1.60 -14.01
N LYS A 192 7.16 2.62 -14.05
CA LYS A 192 6.80 4.04 -13.99
C LYS A 192 5.59 4.38 -14.87
N ALA A 193 5.60 3.97 -16.14
CA ALA A 193 4.55 4.32 -17.10
C ALA A 193 3.16 3.78 -16.66
N GLU A 194 3.11 2.57 -16.12
CA GLU A 194 1.86 1.96 -15.70
C GLU A 194 1.35 2.56 -14.38
N ILE A 195 2.26 2.85 -13.45
CA ILE A 195 1.89 3.55 -12.21
C ILE A 195 1.38 4.97 -12.50
N LEU A 196 1.99 5.71 -13.44
CA LEU A 196 1.50 7.04 -13.80
C LEU A 196 0.08 7.02 -14.38
N LYS A 197 -0.24 6.03 -15.21
CA LYS A 197 -1.62 5.84 -15.72
C LYS A 197 -2.58 5.53 -14.57
N PHE A 198 -2.21 4.59 -13.70
CA PHE A 198 -2.98 4.16 -12.54
C PHE A 198 -3.29 5.33 -11.58
N VAL A 199 -2.27 6.06 -11.13
CA VAL A 199 -2.48 7.18 -10.19
C VAL A 199 -3.24 8.34 -10.83
N LYS A 200 -3.06 8.60 -12.13
CA LYS A 200 -3.82 9.62 -12.86
C LYS A 200 -5.32 9.28 -12.92
N GLU A 201 -5.66 8.03 -13.23
CA GLU A 201 -7.04 7.56 -13.27
C GLU A 201 -7.68 7.65 -11.87
N LEU A 202 -6.98 7.14 -10.84
CA LEU A 202 -7.50 7.18 -9.46
C LEU A 202 -7.62 8.61 -8.91
N SER A 203 -6.66 9.49 -9.20
CA SER A 203 -6.76 10.91 -8.83
C SER A 203 -8.02 11.54 -9.43
N THR A 204 -8.26 11.31 -10.74
CA THR A 204 -9.42 11.89 -11.42
C THR A 204 -10.74 11.48 -10.78
N ILE A 205 -10.93 10.19 -10.50
CA ILE A 205 -12.18 9.70 -9.90
C ILE A 205 -12.32 10.11 -8.43
N THR A 206 -11.19 10.27 -7.70
CA THR A 206 -11.17 10.78 -6.33
C THR A 206 -11.59 12.25 -6.30
N ASP A 207 -11.02 13.09 -7.17
CA ASP A 207 -11.37 14.53 -7.27
C ASP A 207 -12.86 14.70 -7.58
N ILE A 208 -13.44 13.92 -8.50
CA ILE A 208 -14.88 13.94 -8.80
C ILE A 208 -15.76 13.65 -7.57
N ASP A 209 -15.37 12.69 -6.74
CA ASP A 209 -16.13 12.35 -5.54
C ASP A 209 -15.96 13.43 -4.47
N LEU A 210 -14.74 13.97 -4.28
CA LEU A 210 -14.48 15.06 -3.35
C LEU A 210 -15.25 16.32 -3.70
N ASP A 211 -15.33 16.72 -4.99
CA ASP A 211 -16.10 17.87 -5.47
C ASP A 211 -17.61 17.71 -5.18
N ARG A 212 -18.08 16.47 -5.05
CA ARG A 212 -19.47 16.15 -4.68
C ARG A 212 -19.68 15.96 -3.17
N GLY A 213 -18.63 16.15 -2.37
CA GLY A 213 -18.66 15.88 -0.93
C GLY A 213 -18.83 14.40 -0.59
N SER A 214 -18.48 13.48 -1.50
CA SER A 214 -18.59 12.04 -1.30
C SER A 214 -17.24 11.45 -0.95
N ILE A 215 -17.17 10.71 0.16
CA ILE A 215 -15.98 9.95 0.55
C ILE A 215 -16.39 8.49 0.71
N PRO A 216 -15.80 7.56 -0.05
CA PRO A 216 -16.14 6.14 0.06
C PRO A 216 -15.65 5.55 1.39
N ALA A 217 -16.26 4.43 1.79
CA ALA A 217 -16.11 3.84 3.13
C ALA A 217 -14.66 3.60 3.58
N TRP A 218 -13.76 3.29 2.64
CA TRP A 218 -12.33 3.05 2.91
C TRP A 218 -11.45 3.93 2.03
N ASN A 219 -11.83 5.19 1.91
CA ASN A 219 -11.06 6.27 1.30
C ASN A 219 -10.39 5.83 -0.04
N ASP A 220 -9.09 6.01 -0.15
CA ASP A 220 -8.26 5.67 -1.31
C ASP A 220 -8.29 4.18 -1.68
N GLU A 221 -8.36 3.27 -0.71
CA GLU A 221 -8.43 1.83 -0.94
C GLU A 221 -9.71 1.42 -1.69
N SER A 222 -10.81 2.15 -1.49
CA SER A 222 -12.05 1.91 -2.24
C SER A 222 -11.88 2.18 -3.73
N TYR A 223 -11.16 3.23 -4.12
CA TYR A 223 -10.85 3.56 -5.52
C TYR A 223 -9.90 2.53 -6.13
N LEU A 224 -8.87 2.10 -5.40
CA LEU A 224 -7.97 1.03 -5.84
C LEU A 224 -8.74 -0.25 -6.15
N ASN A 225 -9.65 -0.65 -5.27
CA ASN A 225 -10.44 -1.85 -5.44
C ASN A 225 -11.46 -1.74 -6.58
N TYR A 226 -12.04 -0.56 -6.80
CA TYR A 226 -12.84 -0.30 -8.00
C TYR A 226 -12.00 -0.47 -9.28
N TRP A 227 -10.80 0.12 -9.33
CA TRP A 227 -9.88 -0.01 -10.46
C TRP A 227 -9.50 -1.47 -10.72
N ALA A 228 -9.21 -2.23 -9.67
CA ALA A 228 -8.86 -3.64 -9.74
C ALA A 228 -9.98 -4.51 -10.34
N THR A 229 -11.24 -4.11 -10.25
CA THR A 229 -12.35 -4.86 -10.90
C THR A 229 -12.41 -4.68 -12.41
N LYS A 230 -11.65 -3.74 -12.97
CA LYS A 230 -11.72 -3.36 -14.40
C LYS A 230 -10.43 -3.58 -15.16
N ASN A 231 -9.33 -3.79 -14.45
CA ASN A 231 -7.99 -3.84 -15.04
C ASN A 231 -7.29 -5.16 -14.72
N SER A 232 -6.28 -5.49 -15.53
CA SER A 232 -5.37 -6.61 -15.25
C SER A 232 -4.15 -6.11 -14.47
N PHE A 233 -3.67 -6.92 -13.52
CA PHE A 233 -2.55 -6.61 -12.65
C PHE A 233 -1.88 -7.90 -12.17
N VAL A 234 -0.74 -7.78 -11.50
CA VAL A 234 -0.10 -8.89 -10.77
C VAL A 234 -0.65 -8.93 -9.36
N GLU A 235 -1.23 -10.05 -8.98
CA GLU A 235 -1.71 -10.29 -7.62
C GLU A 235 -0.58 -10.85 -6.76
N LEU A 236 -0.32 -10.18 -5.63
CA LEU A 236 0.66 -10.62 -4.65
C LEU A 236 0.01 -10.95 -3.31
N GLU A 237 0.63 -11.88 -2.59
CA GLU A 237 0.20 -12.28 -1.25
C GLU A 237 0.43 -11.16 -0.22
N PRO A 238 -0.32 -11.15 0.90
CA PRO A 238 -0.21 -10.13 1.94
C PRO A 238 1.09 -10.14 2.75
N LYS A 239 2.08 -10.95 2.38
CA LYS A 239 3.43 -10.87 2.96
C LYS A 239 4.10 -9.50 2.76
N PHE A 240 3.68 -8.73 1.72
CA PHE A 240 4.10 -7.34 1.47
C PHE A 240 3.21 -6.29 2.17
N CYS A 241 2.20 -6.71 2.91
CA CYS A 241 1.37 -5.88 3.78
C CYS A 241 0.92 -6.73 4.97
N TYR A 242 1.87 -7.33 5.67
CA TYR A 242 1.61 -8.28 6.75
C TYR A 242 1.10 -7.54 7.99
N ALA A 243 0.07 -8.06 8.63
CA ALA A 243 -0.46 -7.53 9.88
C ALA A 243 -0.47 -8.65 10.93
N GLU A 244 0.35 -8.51 11.96
CA GLU A 244 0.62 -9.56 12.96
C GLU A 244 -0.62 -10.04 13.71
N ASP A 245 -1.64 -9.20 13.84
CA ASP A 245 -2.88 -9.56 14.55
C ASP A 245 -3.84 -10.44 13.72
N TYR A 246 -3.52 -10.71 12.46
CA TYR A 246 -4.37 -11.54 11.61
C TYR A 246 -3.92 -13.01 11.58
N ALA A 247 -4.59 -13.86 12.34
CA ALA A 247 -4.31 -15.29 12.44
C ALA A 247 -4.29 -16.04 11.09
N ASN A 248 -4.98 -15.52 10.06
CA ASN A 248 -4.96 -16.09 8.72
C ASN A 248 -3.64 -15.93 7.98
N LEU A 249 -2.72 -15.13 8.51
CA LEU A 249 -1.40 -14.88 7.91
C LEU A 249 -0.29 -15.78 8.46
N ILE A 250 -0.57 -16.65 9.44
CA ILE A 250 0.42 -17.55 10.07
C ILE A 250 1.18 -18.46 9.08
N TYR A 251 0.63 -18.63 7.88
CA TYR A 251 1.24 -19.44 6.80
C TYR A 251 2.20 -18.64 5.91
N LEU A 252 2.41 -17.35 6.19
CA LEU A 252 3.25 -16.46 5.40
C LEU A 252 4.45 -15.96 6.19
N ASN A 253 5.60 -15.90 5.54
CA ASN A 253 6.75 -15.19 6.06
C ASN A 253 6.65 -13.72 5.63
N PRO A 254 6.60 -12.75 6.55
CA PRO A 254 6.45 -11.34 6.21
C PRO A 254 7.67 -10.80 5.45
N THR A 255 7.42 -9.90 4.53
CA THR A 255 8.43 -9.07 3.85
C THR A 255 8.28 -7.62 4.30
N ILE A 256 7.04 -7.12 4.38
CA ILE A 256 6.68 -5.79 4.86
C ILE A 256 5.56 -5.94 5.88
N ILE A 257 5.75 -5.36 7.07
CA ILE A 257 4.80 -5.44 8.18
C ILE A 257 4.14 -4.08 8.38
N ALA A 258 2.81 -4.05 8.49
CA ALA A 258 2.06 -2.89 8.95
C ALA A 258 2.16 -2.80 10.48
N ILE A 259 2.65 -1.67 11.00
CA ILE A 259 2.85 -1.45 12.43
C ILE A 259 1.50 -1.45 13.14
N ASN A 260 1.38 -2.26 14.19
CA ASN A 260 0.24 -2.17 15.10
C ASN A 260 0.42 -0.99 16.06
N LYS A 261 -0.21 0.15 15.75
CA LYS A 261 -0.13 1.39 16.53
C LYS A 261 -0.67 1.24 17.96
N THR A 262 -1.56 0.27 18.20
CA THR A 262 -2.11 0.05 19.55
C THR A 262 -1.13 -0.62 20.51
N LYS A 263 -0.20 -1.41 19.97
CA LYS A 263 0.84 -2.11 20.75
C LYS A 263 2.10 -1.26 20.95
N ASN A 264 2.41 -0.37 20.01
CA ASN A 264 3.58 0.51 20.05
C ASN A 264 3.27 1.82 20.77
N LYS A 265 3.04 1.74 22.08
CA LYS A 265 2.73 2.92 22.93
C LYS A 265 3.84 3.98 22.94
N GLU A 266 5.10 3.57 22.74
CA GLU A 266 6.26 4.49 22.65
C GLU A 266 6.21 5.44 21.45
N LEU A 267 5.45 5.09 20.42
CA LEU A 267 5.23 5.92 19.22
C LEU A 267 3.93 6.75 19.32
N ARG A 268 3.18 6.62 20.42
CA ARG A 268 1.99 7.44 20.71
C ARG A 268 2.34 8.74 21.45
N ILE A 269 3.47 9.33 21.18
CA ILE A 269 3.81 10.61 21.77
C ILE A 269 2.99 11.68 21.06
N ASN A 270 1.95 12.13 21.78
CA ASN A 270 1.10 13.30 21.49
C ASN A 270 0.15 13.15 20.27
N GLU A 271 -0.97 12.45 20.45
CA GLU A 271 -2.25 12.79 19.80
C GLU A 271 -2.88 14.00 20.47
#